data_30bd74202fef2feae2f2c7813562321b
#
_entry.id   30bd74202fef2feae2f2c7813562321b
#
_cell.length_a   1.000
_cell.length_b   1.000
_cell.length_c   1.000
_cell.angle_alpha   90.00
_cell.angle_beta   90.00
_cell.angle_gamma   90.00
#
_symmetry.space_group_name_H-M   'P 1'
#
loop_
_entity.id
_entity.type
_entity.pdbx_description
1 polymer ?
#
loop_
_entity_poly.entity_id
_entity_poly.type
_entity_poly.pdbx_seq_one_letter_code
_entity_poly.pdbx_strand_id
1 'polypeptide(L)'
;MKKLILILMLAAAWGFGEGQARWQDTFPMDKCALATVGANPYFILEPGYQLVLEGREGGKAIRLEITVLTETKKIGPYETRIVEERETADGKPVEVSRNYFALCPDTKDLFYFGEDVDIYKNGKMADHEGAWLAFQGGNKPGMMLPGSPKVGFRHYQEVAPGAAMDRAEILSLTETLRTPAGTFKNCLKVEETSPLESGKAQKIYAPGVGLVQDGALVLTGIVKSK
;
A
#
# COMPACT_ATOMS: atom_id res chain seq x y z
N MET A 1 -30.75 -60.08 26.20
CA MET A 1 -29.87 -59.65 25.14
C MET A 1 -29.35 -58.27 25.52
N LYS A 2 -28.14 -58.20 26.14
CA LYS A 2 -27.53 -56.95 26.61
C LYS A 2 -26.64 -56.42 25.52
N LYS A 3 -26.90 -55.22 24.99
CA LYS A 3 -26.05 -54.52 23.99
C LYS A 3 -24.91 -53.86 24.75
N LEU A 4 -23.69 -54.24 24.45
CA LEU A 4 -22.47 -53.64 24.91
C LEU A 4 -22.22 -52.36 24.13
N ILE A 5 -22.22 -51.21 24.82
CA ILE A 5 -21.89 -49.90 24.20
C ILE A 5 -20.39 -49.69 24.41
N LEU A 6 -19.66 -49.72 23.29
CA LEU A 6 -18.23 -49.40 23.22
C LEU A 6 -18.10 -47.86 23.18
N ILE A 7 -17.59 -47.29 24.28
CA ILE A 7 -17.29 -45.84 24.34
C ILE A 7 -15.91 -45.65 23.71
N LEU A 8 -15.88 -45.08 22.52
CA LEU A 8 -14.66 -44.62 21.86
C LEU A 8 -14.27 -43.26 22.48
N MET A 9 -13.22 -43.24 23.30
CA MET A 9 -12.60 -41.97 23.73
C MET A 9 -11.89 -41.33 22.53
N LEU A 10 -12.45 -40.28 21.95
CA LEU A 10 -11.71 -39.38 21.07
C LEU A 10 -10.74 -38.56 21.93
N ALA A 11 -9.45 -38.83 21.81
CA ALA A 11 -8.40 -37.93 22.27
C ALA A 11 -8.48 -36.65 21.41
N ALA A 12 -9.00 -35.55 21.96
CA ALA A 12 -8.89 -34.24 21.35
C ALA A 12 -7.41 -33.84 21.39
N ALA A 13 -6.74 -33.94 20.25
CA ALA A 13 -5.45 -33.30 20.03
C ALA A 13 -5.68 -31.78 20.10
N TRP A 14 -5.22 -31.18 21.18
CA TRP A 14 -5.10 -29.73 21.29
C TRP A 14 -4.01 -29.30 20.32
N GLY A 15 -4.41 -28.97 19.08
CA GLY A 15 -3.56 -28.23 18.18
C GLY A 15 -3.25 -26.89 18.83
N PHE A 16 -1.99 -26.67 19.17
CA PHE A 16 -1.48 -25.34 19.45
C PHE A 16 -1.71 -24.54 18.15
N GLY A 17 -2.77 -23.72 18.14
CA GLY A 17 -2.96 -22.76 17.09
C GLY A 17 -1.74 -21.85 17.09
N GLU A 18 -0.94 -21.87 16.03
CA GLU A 18 0.00 -20.80 15.75
C GLU A 18 -0.81 -19.52 15.79
N GLY A 19 -0.54 -18.69 16.82
CA GLY A 19 -1.22 -17.43 17.00
C GLY A 19 -1.07 -16.63 15.71
N GLN A 20 -2.19 -16.31 15.07
CA GLN A 20 -2.20 -15.48 13.86
C GLN A 20 -1.34 -14.25 14.15
N ALA A 21 -0.27 -14.06 13.36
CA ALA A 21 0.66 -12.96 13.56
C ALA A 21 -0.13 -11.64 13.64
N ARG A 22 0.07 -10.90 14.74
CA ARG A 22 -0.68 -9.67 15.01
C ARG A 22 -0.31 -8.62 13.97
N TRP A 23 -1.29 -7.88 13.49
CA TRP A 23 -1.08 -6.71 12.65
C TRP A 23 -0.40 -5.58 13.46
N GLN A 24 0.75 -5.12 13.00
CA GLN A 24 1.44 -3.99 13.63
C GLN A 24 0.77 -2.68 13.21
N ASP A 25 0.36 -1.86 14.18
CA ASP A 25 -0.35 -0.59 14.01
C ASP A 25 0.37 0.61 14.64
N THR A 26 1.59 0.39 15.13
CA THR A 26 2.39 1.42 15.81
C THR A 26 3.84 1.30 15.40
N PHE A 27 4.45 2.41 15.05
CA PHE A 27 5.81 2.48 14.50
C PHE A 27 6.63 3.54 15.22
N PRO A 28 7.95 3.30 15.49
CA PRO A 28 8.81 4.21 16.24
C PRO A 28 9.34 5.36 15.36
N MET A 29 8.44 6.14 14.77
CA MET A 29 8.78 7.27 13.87
C MET A 29 9.55 8.38 14.57
N ASP A 30 9.35 8.53 15.87
CA ASP A 30 10.05 9.51 16.74
C ASP A 30 11.55 9.23 16.88
N LYS A 31 12.00 8.03 16.54
CA LYS A 31 13.42 7.64 16.56
C LYS A 31 14.16 7.99 15.27
N CYS A 32 13.48 8.62 14.33
CA CYS A 32 14.04 8.94 13.02
C CYS A 32 13.77 10.40 12.63
N ALA A 33 14.77 11.09 12.12
CA ALA A 33 14.58 12.37 11.44
C ALA A 33 14.01 12.11 10.05
N LEU A 34 12.67 12.11 9.94
CA LEU A 34 11.99 11.81 8.69
C LEU A 34 12.34 12.82 7.59
N ALA A 35 12.54 12.33 6.38
CA ALA A 35 12.88 13.10 5.20
C ALA A 35 11.74 13.03 4.15
N THR A 36 11.62 14.10 3.37
CA THR A 36 10.66 14.20 2.26
C THR A 36 11.27 13.77 0.91
N VAL A 37 12.54 13.36 0.88
CA VAL A 37 13.28 12.95 -0.31
C VAL A 37 14.13 11.74 0.02
N GLY A 38 14.32 10.85 -0.95
CA GLY A 38 15.13 9.66 -0.85
C GLY A 38 14.45 8.43 -1.43
N ALA A 39 14.90 7.24 -1.05
CA ALA A 39 14.35 5.99 -1.56
C ALA A 39 14.27 4.92 -0.47
N ASN A 40 13.12 4.28 -0.39
CA ASN A 40 12.94 2.92 0.12
C ASN A 40 13.40 1.94 -0.97
N PRO A 41 13.87 0.74 -0.67
CA PRO A 41 14.25 -0.23 -1.70
C PRO A 41 13.19 -0.48 -2.79
N TYR A 42 11.90 -0.26 -2.47
CA TYR A 42 10.76 -0.52 -3.33
C TYR A 42 9.88 0.71 -3.60
N PHE A 43 10.36 1.92 -3.24
CA PHE A 43 9.64 3.16 -3.47
C PHE A 43 10.61 4.34 -3.61
N ILE A 44 10.50 5.07 -4.71
CA ILE A 44 11.34 6.24 -4.99
C ILE A 44 10.55 7.50 -4.59
N LEU A 45 11.08 8.27 -3.62
CA LEU A 45 10.48 9.51 -3.13
C LEU A 45 11.27 10.74 -3.64
N GLU A 46 11.65 10.71 -4.92
CA GLU A 46 12.41 11.80 -5.56
C GLU A 46 11.46 12.68 -6.38
N PRO A 47 11.41 14.00 -6.16
CA PRO A 47 10.55 14.91 -6.94
C PRO A 47 10.73 14.76 -8.44
N GLY A 48 9.62 14.67 -9.18
CA GLY A 48 9.61 14.45 -10.62
C GLY A 48 9.72 12.99 -11.06
N TYR A 49 9.89 12.06 -10.12
CA TYR A 49 9.79 10.64 -10.44
C TYR A 49 8.34 10.27 -10.74
N GLN A 50 8.10 9.55 -11.83
CA GLN A 50 6.75 9.12 -12.19
C GLN A 50 6.75 7.68 -12.70
N LEU A 51 5.73 6.93 -12.30
CA LEU A 51 5.36 5.62 -12.82
C LEU A 51 4.03 5.72 -13.56
N VAL A 52 3.91 4.95 -14.64
CA VAL A 52 2.67 4.82 -15.41
C VAL A 52 2.31 3.34 -15.48
N LEU A 53 1.15 2.99 -14.94
CA LEU A 53 0.59 1.65 -15.00
C LEU A 53 -0.66 1.67 -15.89
N GLU A 54 -0.85 0.62 -16.67
CA GLU A 54 -2.01 0.47 -17.56
C GLU A 54 -2.54 -0.96 -17.51
N GLY A 55 -3.84 -1.09 -17.73
CA GLY A 55 -4.52 -2.38 -17.76
C GLY A 55 -5.99 -2.26 -18.15
N ARG A 56 -6.77 -3.28 -17.82
CA ARG A 56 -8.21 -3.27 -18.06
C ARG A 56 -8.95 -3.78 -16.84
N GLU A 57 -9.96 -3.03 -16.42
CA GLU A 57 -10.86 -3.42 -15.32
C GLU A 57 -12.31 -3.16 -15.71
N GLY A 58 -13.19 -4.10 -15.43
CA GLY A 58 -14.61 -3.98 -15.79
C GLY A 58 -14.87 -3.70 -17.28
N GLY A 59 -13.94 -4.12 -18.17
CA GLY A 59 -14.02 -3.85 -19.61
C GLY A 59 -13.46 -2.52 -20.06
N LYS A 60 -13.10 -1.61 -19.13
CA LYS A 60 -12.54 -0.30 -19.43
C LYS A 60 -11.00 -0.34 -19.46
N ALA A 61 -10.39 0.53 -20.29
CA ALA A 61 -8.97 0.79 -20.24
C ALA A 61 -8.66 1.70 -19.06
N ILE A 62 -7.85 1.24 -18.12
CA ILE A 62 -7.43 2.00 -16.94
C ILE A 62 -5.99 2.43 -17.12
N ARG A 63 -5.70 3.68 -16.74
CA ARG A 63 -4.35 4.24 -16.67
C ARG A 63 -4.19 4.94 -15.32
N LEU A 64 -3.15 4.55 -14.58
CA LEU A 64 -2.73 5.11 -13.32
C LEU A 64 -1.37 5.79 -13.51
N GLU A 65 -1.29 7.08 -13.18
CA GLU A 65 -0.05 7.87 -13.14
C GLU A 65 0.27 8.19 -11.69
N ILE A 66 1.42 7.73 -11.20
CA ILE A 66 1.92 7.98 -9.84
C ILE A 66 3.09 8.95 -9.95
N THR A 67 2.93 10.16 -9.46
CA THR A 67 3.93 11.24 -9.62
C THR A 67 4.37 11.77 -8.26
N VAL A 68 5.66 11.76 -7.99
CA VAL A 68 6.24 12.44 -6.84
C VAL A 68 6.33 13.93 -7.14
N LEU A 69 5.51 14.73 -6.47
CA LEU A 69 5.45 16.19 -6.70
C LEU A 69 6.65 16.90 -6.03
N THR A 70 6.90 18.14 -6.43
CA THR A 70 7.89 19.01 -5.76
C THR A 70 7.38 19.59 -4.45
N GLU A 71 6.08 19.61 -4.27
CA GLU A 71 5.38 20.14 -3.12
C GLU A 71 5.47 19.20 -1.92
N THR A 72 5.43 19.81 -0.74
CA THR A 72 5.34 19.15 0.55
C THR A 72 4.11 19.61 1.30
N LYS A 73 3.69 18.84 2.32
CA LYS A 73 2.60 19.22 3.24
C LYS A 73 3.00 18.86 4.66
N LYS A 74 2.82 19.79 5.59
CA LYS A 74 3.03 19.54 7.00
C LYS A 74 1.81 18.86 7.60
N ILE A 75 1.99 17.67 8.22
CA ILE A 75 0.94 16.91 8.90
C ILE A 75 1.40 16.62 10.33
N GLY A 76 0.69 17.16 11.30
CA GLY A 76 1.15 17.15 12.69
C GLY A 76 2.55 17.78 12.82
N PRO A 77 3.53 17.08 13.45
CA PRO A 77 4.89 17.58 13.57
C PRO A 77 5.78 17.30 12.34
N TYR A 78 5.30 16.51 11.36
CA TYR A 78 6.11 15.99 10.27
C TYR A 78 5.89 16.76 8.97
N GLU A 79 6.98 16.98 8.22
CA GLU A 79 6.92 17.41 6.83
C GLU A 79 6.83 16.17 5.94
N THR A 80 5.88 16.15 4.99
CA THR A 80 5.63 15.02 4.10
C THR A 80 5.79 15.41 2.64
N ARG A 81 6.19 14.49 1.79
CA ARG A 81 6.20 14.62 0.33
C ARG A 81 4.82 14.26 -0.22
N ILE A 82 4.33 15.05 -1.17
CA ILE A 82 3.10 14.75 -1.90
C ILE A 82 3.42 13.81 -3.06
N VAL A 83 2.73 12.69 -3.12
CA VAL A 83 2.70 11.79 -4.27
C VAL A 83 1.29 11.80 -4.82
N GLU A 84 1.13 12.34 -6.03
CA GLU A 84 -0.17 12.37 -6.70
C GLU A 84 -0.36 11.07 -7.50
N GLU A 85 -1.49 10.43 -7.30
CA GLU A 85 -1.99 9.33 -8.11
C GLU A 85 -3.19 9.83 -8.90
N ARG A 86 -3.13 9.64 -10.22
CA ARG A 86 -4.19 10.05 -11.14
C ARG A 86 -4.66 8.87 -11.93
N GLU A 87 -5.89 8.46 -11.67
CA GLU A 87 -6.52 7.35 -12.38
C GLU A 87 -7.51 7.86 -13.43
N THR A 88 -7.46 7.22 -14.61
CA THR A 88 -8.42 7.45 -15.69
C THR A 88 -9.01 6.13 -16.18
N ALA A 89 -10.29 6.14 -16.55
CA ALA A 89 -10.98 5.04 -17.22
C ALA A 89 -11.45 5.51 -18.61
N ASP A 90 -11.00 4.83 -19.68
CA ASP A 90 -11.21 5.21 -21.07
C ASP A 90 -10.84 6.69 -21.33
N GLY A 91 -9.73 7.15 -20.70
CA GLY A 91 -9.20 8.51 -20.80
C GLY A 91 -9.97 9.59 -20.01
N LYS A 92 -10.97 9.21 -19.21
CA LYS A 92 -11.71 10.14 -18.34
C LYS A 92 -11.24 9.99 -16.91
N PRO A 93 -11.02 11.08 -16.15
CA PRO A 93 -10.62 11.00 -14.75
C PRO A 93 -11.70 10.27 -13.94
N VAL A 94 -11.27 9.36 -13.08
CA VAL A 94 -12.11 8.65 -12.11
C VAL A 94 -11.69 8.98 -10.69
N GLU A 95 -10.38 9.15 -10.45
CA GLU A 95 -9.85 9.53 -9.15
C GLU A 95 -8.54 10.32 -9.29
N VAL A 96 -8.35 11.27 -8.39
CA VAL A 96 -7.05 11.91 -8.15
C VAL A 96 -6.83 11.94 -6.65
N SER A 97 -5.84 11.19 -6.17
CA SER A 97 -5.43 11.23 -4.77
C SER A 97 -4.08 11.92 -4.60
N ARG A 98 -3.88 12.57 -3.46
CA ARG A 98 -2.61 13.19 -3.05
C ARG A 98 -2.21 12.58 -1.74
N ASN A 99 -1.27 11.68 -1.83
CA ASN A 99 -0.78 10.86 -0.75
C ASN A 99 0.42 11.53 -0.07
N TYR A 100 0.51 11.46 1.25
CA TYR A 100 1.51 12.17 2.07
C TYR A 100 2.47 11.19 2.70
N PHE A 101 3.72 11.16 2.19
CA PHE A 101 4.75 10.23 2.63
C PHE A 101 5.94 10.92 3.28
N ALA A 102 6.58 10.22 4.22
CA ALA A 102 7.88 10.58 4.73
C ALA A 102 8.73 9.32 4.92
N LEU A 103 10.03 9.44 4.67
CA LEU A 103 10.99 8.35 4.69
C LEU A 103 11.90 8.47 5.91
N CYS A 104 12.15 7.37 6.61
CA CYS A 104 13.25 7.28 7.55
C CYS A 104 14.56 7.04 6.80
N PRO A 105 15.54 7.94 6.79
CA PRO A 105 16.79 7.75 6.06
C PRO A 105 17.63 6.58 6.58
N ASP A 106 17.53 6.26 7.89
CA ASP A 106 18.33 5.24 8.53
C ASP A 106 17.81 3.83 8.26
N THR A 107 16.50 3.60 8.50
CA THR A 107 15.85 2.29 8.32
C THR A 107 15.31 2.07 6.92
N LYS A 108 15.15 3.13 6.12
CA LYS A 108 14.45 3.16 4.83
C LYS A 108 12.96 2.83 4.91
N ASP A 109 12.37 2.85 6.11
CA ASP A 109 10.93 2.70 6.27
C ASP A 109 10.20 3.89 5.67
N LEU A 110 9.16 3.62 4.87
CA LEU A 110 8.29 4.64 4.28
C LEU A 110 6.99 4.70 5.07
N PHE A 111 6.68 5.88 5.61
CA PHE A 111 5.47 6.11 6.40
C PHE A 111 4.44 6.89 5.63
N TYR A 112 3.18 6.58 5.88
CA TYR A 112 2.00 7.17 5.26
C TYR A 112 1.22 7.98 6.28
N PHE A 113 0.95 9.25 5.95
CA PHE A 113 0.37 10.23 6.86
C PHE A 113 -1.04 10.68 6.47
N GLY A 114 -1.56 10.18 5.37
CA GLY A 114 -2.89 10.53 4.90
C GLY A 114 -2.95 10.85 3.43
N GLU A 115 -4.15 11.18 2.98
CA GLU A 115 -4.43 11.55 1.61
C GLU A 115 -5.59 12.55 1.50
N ASP A 116 -5.55 13.37 0.46
CA ASP A 116 -6.70 14.08 -0.07
C ASP A 116 -7.17 13.33 -1.32
N VAL A 117 -8.47 13.06 -1.44
CA VAL A 117 -9.08 12.29 -2.53
C VAL A 117 -10.11 13.14 -3.27
N ASP A 118 -10.04 13.15 -4.60
CA ASP A 118 -11.04 13.73 -5.51
C ASP A 118 -11.60 12.60 -6.40
N ILE A 119 -12.84 12.20 -6.15
CA ILE A 119 -13.54 11.18 -6.96
C ILE A 119 -14.37 11.89 -8.05
N TYR A 120 -14.25 11.42 -9.28
CA TYR A 120 -14.92 11.98 -10.45
C TYR A 120 -16.05 11.10 -10.95
N LYS A 121 -17.25 11.70 -11.16
CA LYS A 121 -18.40 11.07 -11.80
C LYS A 121 -18.85 11.94 -12.98
N ASN A 122 -18.93 11.35 -14.18
CA ASN A 122 -19.30 12.07 -15.41
C ASN A 122 -18.42 13.31 -15.70
N GLY A 123 -17.11 13.22 -15.42
CA GLY A 123 -16.13 14.27 -15.67
C GLY A 123 -16.19 15.45 -14.68
N LYS A 124 -16.94 15.34 -13.59
CA LYS A 124 -17.01 16.34 -12.52
C LYS A 124 -16.58 15.70 -11.19
N MET A 125 -15.85 16.47 -10.39
CA MET A 125 -15.55 16.08 -9.02
C MET A 125 -16.87 15.95 -8.26
N ALA A 126 -17.07 14.81 -7.61
CA ALA A 126 -18.32 14.40 -6.99
C ALA A 126 -18.19 14.08 -5.48
N ASP A 127 -17.04 13.64 -5.03
CA ASP A 127 -16.85 13.14 -3.67
C ASP A 127 -15.38 13.22 -3.24
N HIS A 128 -15.14 13.08 -1.92
CA HIS A 128 -13.83 12.99 -1.26
C HIS A 128 -13.76 11.77 -0.34
N GLU A 129 -14.54 10.72 -0.64
CA GLU A 129 -14.55 9.50 0.14
C GLU A 129 -13.15 8.87 0.19
N GLY A 130 -12.75 8.38 1.37
CA GLY A 130 -11.40 7.86 1.61
C GLY A 130 -10.40 8.88 2.15
N ALA A 131 -10.63 10.19 1.97
CA ALA A 131 -9.70 11.21 2.45
C ALA A 131 -9.53 11.17 3.98
N TRP A 132 -8.28 11.24 4.44
CA TRP A 132 -7.94 11.22 5.86
C TRP A 132 -6.59 11.89 6.11
N LEU A 133 -6.38 12.35 7.34
CA LEU A 133 -5.08 12.88 7.78
C LEU A 133 -4.72 12.31 9.16
N ALA A 134 -3.47 11.93 9.32
CA ALA A 134 -2.93 11.51 10.61
C ALA A 134 -3.00 12.65 11.63
N PHE A 135 -3.15 12.30 12.91
CA PHE A 135 -3.29 13.21 14.05
C PHE A 135 -4.60 14.03 14.06
N GLN A 136 -5.55 13.72 13.19
CA GLN A 136 -6.89 14.29 13.21
C GLN A 136 -7.92 13.20 13.56
N GLY A 137 -8.88 13.51 14.43
CA GLY A 137 -9.96 12.57 14.79
C GLY A 137 -9.51 11.25 15.43
N GLY A 138 -8.26 11.16 15.92
CA GLY A 138 -7.70 9.92 16.45
C GLY A 138 -6.97 9.06 15.39
N ASN A 139 -6.90 9.51 14.16
CA ASN A 139 -6.18 8.82 13.08
C ASN A 139 -4.68 8.77 13.36
N LYS A 140 -4.04 7.67 12.98
CA LYS A 140 -2.61 7.45 13.15
C LYS A 140 -1.94 7.22 11.78
N PRO A 141 -0.69 7.68 11.62
CA PRO A 141 0.09 7.30 10.45
C PRO A 141 0.41 5.81 10.49
N GLY A 142 0.57 5.22 9.33
CA GLY A 142 1.00 3.83 9.18
C GLY A 142 2.32 3.69 8.46
N MET A 143 2.68 2.46 8.16
CA MET A 143 3.87 2.13 7.37
C MET A 143 3.43 1.71 5.97
N MET A 144 3.77 2.48 4.95
CA MET A 144 3.50 2.08 3.56
C MET A 144 4.35 0.88 3.16
N LEU A 145 5.67 0.98 3.33
CA LEU A 145 6.62 -0.09 3.04
C LEU A 145 7.77 -0.11 4.04
N PRO A 146 8.14 -1.27 4.60
CA PRO A 146 9.35 -1.40 5.42
C PRO A 146 10.61 -1.33 4.55
N GLY A 147 11.69 -0.74 5.08
CA GLY A 147 12.99 -0.69 4.40
C GLY A 147 13.73 -2.01 4.38
N SER A 148 13.39 -2.92 5.30
CA SER A 148 13.92 -4.28 5.36
C SER A 148 12.76 -5.29 5.46
N PRO A 149 12.05 -5.52 4.34
CA PRO A 149 10.85 -6.35 4.33
C PRO A 149 11.18 -7.82 4.68
N LYS A 150 10.23 -8.49 5.36
CA LYS A 150 10.32 -9.92 5.70
C LYS A 150 9.00 -10.60 5.32
N VAL A 151 9.07 -11.76 4.69
CA VAL A 151 7.88 -12.56 4.39
C VAL A 151 7.11 -12.88 5.67
N GLY A 152 5.78 -12.71 5.61
CA GLY A 152 4.88 -12.88 6.75
C GLY A 152 4.78 -11.65 7.66
N PHE A 153 5.50 -10.56 7.40
CA PHE A 153 5.32 -9.31 8.13
C PHE A 153 3.97 -8.69 7.79
N ARG A 154 3.19 -8.34 8.82
CA ARG A 154 1.83 -7.81 8.75
C ARG A 154 1.76 -6.46 9.45
N HIS A 155 1.31 -5.44 8.74
CA HIS A 155 1.26 -4.08 9.27
C HIS A 155 0.10 -3.29 8.68
N TYR A 156 -0.33 -2.26 9.40
CA TYR A 156 -1.25 -1.26 8.88
C TYR A 156 -0.48 -0.22 8.06
N GLN A 157 -0.97 0.05 6.86
CA GLN A 157 -0.52 1.16 6.03
C GLN A 157 -1.13 2.47 6.51
N GLU A 158 -2.33 2.39 7.11
CA GLU A 158 -3.06 3.52 7.67
C GLU A 158 -4.02 3.07 8.78
N VAL A 159 -4.26 3.95 9.74
CA VAL A 159 -5.20 3.71 10.84
C VAL A 159 -6.10 4.94 11.00
N ALA A 160 -7.14 5.02 10.17
CA ALA A 160 -8.16 6.07 10.16
C ALA A 160 -9.55 5.43 10.24
N PRO A 161 -10.04 5.09 11.46
CA PRO A 161 -11.28 4.36 11.66
C PRO A 161 -12.48 5.04 10.98
N GLY A 162 -13.16 4.30 10.10
CA GLY A 162 -14.31 4.79 9.34
C GLY A 162 -13.97 5.52 8.03
N ALA A 163 -12.68 5.78 7.74
CA ALA A 163 -12.22 6.37 6.49
C ALA A 163 -11.29 5.42 5.72
N ALA A 164 -10.17 5.00 6.36
CA ALA A 164 -9.16 4.19 5.70
C ALA A 164 -8.43 3.31 6.75
N MET A 165 -8.35 2.01 6.49
CA MET A 165 -7.79 1.01 7.44
C MET A 165 -6.99 -0.06 6.71
N ASP A 166 -6.30 0.32 5.66
CA ASP A 166 -5.57 -0.65 4.84
C ASP A 166 -4.36 -1.21 5.56
N ARG A 167 -4.12 -2.48 5.29
CA ARG A 167 -3.07 -3.25 5.92
C ARG A 167 -2.46 -4.21 4.92
N ALA A 168 -1.17 -4.41 5.03
CA ALA A 168 -0.36 -5.16 4.09
C ALA A 168 0.29 -6.37 4.75
N GLU A 169 0.26 -7.51 4.05
CA GLU A 169 1.06 -8.68 4.36
C GLU A 169 2.11 -8.90 3.26
N ILE A 170 3.37 -9.07 3.64
CA ILE A 170 4.45 -9.38 2.70
C ILE A 170 4.42 -10.88 2.40
N LEU A 171 4.13 -11.20 1.12
CA LEU A 171 3.99 -12.59 0.69
C LEU A 171 5.28 -13.17 0.10
N SER A 172 6.08 -12.36 -0.62
CA SER A 172 7.27 -12.82 -1.32
C SER A 172 8.27 -11.67 -1.54
N LEU A 173 9.55 -12.02 -1.68
CA LEU A 173 10.65 -11.10 -2.02
C LEU A 173 11.41 -11.56 -3.28
N THR A 174 10.91 -12.58 -3.96
CA THR A 174 11.62 -13.25 -5.06
C THR A 174 10.81 -13.30 -6.34
N GLU A 175 9.73 -12.53 -6.43
CA GLU A 175 8.88 -12.50 -7.62
C GLU A 175 9.67 -12.01 -8.84
N THR A 176 9.30 -12.56 -9.98
CA THR A 176 9.76 -12.06 -11.29
C THR A 176 8.55 -11.68 -12.10
N LEU A 177 8.51 -10.43 -12.56
CA LEU A 177 7.41 -9.89 -13.34
C LEU A 177 7.92 -9.33 -14.67
N ARG A 178 7.21 -9.67 -15.74
CA ARG A 178 7.41 -9.06 -17.07
C ARG A 178 6.28 -8.10 -17.37
N THR A 179 6.63 -6.86 -17.69
CA THR A 179 5.70 -5.79 -18.08
C THR A 179 6.15 -5.16 -19.40
N PRO A 180 5.37 -4.29 -20.05
CA PRO A 180 5.83 -3.51 -21.19
C PRO A 180 7.06 -2.65 -20.90
N ALA A 181 7.24 -2.17 -19.65
CA ALA A 181 8.40 -1.38 -19.24
C ALA A 181 9.68 -2.22 -19.02
N GLY A 182 9.57 -3.56 -18.94
CA GLY A 182 10.73 -4.43 -18.78
C GLY A 182 10.45 -5.71 -17.99
N THR A 183 11.54 -6.40 -17.61
CA THR A 183 11.50 -7.58 -16.73
C THR A 183 12.17 -7.24 -15.42
N PHE A 184 11.42 -7.40 -14.34
CA PHE A 184 11.84 -7.08 -12.98
C PHE A 184 12.00 -8.38 -12.17
N LYS A 185 13.08 -8.48 -11.41
CA LYS A 185 13.40 -9.65 -10.57
C LYS A 185 13.52 -9.23 -9.12
N ASN A 186 13.41 -10.21 -8.22
CA ASN A 186 13.47 -9.99 -6.77
C ASN A 186 12.42 -8.96 -6.30
N CYS A 187 11.24 -9.01 -6.92
CA CYS A 187 10.18 -8.09 -6.58
C CYS A 187 9.54 -8.50 -5.25
N LEU A 188 9.14 -7.50 -4.50
CA LEU A 188 8.31 -7.59 -3.31
C LEU A 188 6.87 -7.78 -3.74
N LYS A 189 6.20 -8.84 -3.25
CA LYS A 189 4.77 -9.06 -3.39
C LYS A 189 4.07 -8.80 -2.08
N VAL A 190 3.04 -7.97 -2.13
CA VAL A 190 2.21 -7.57 -0.99
C VAL A 190 0.76 -7.98 -1.26
N GLU A 191 0.07 -8.47 -0.24
CA GLU A 191 -1.38 -8.59 -0.22
C GLU A 191 -1.95 -7.51 0.69
N GLU A 192 -2.84 -6.69 0.16
CA GLU A 192 -3.55 -5.65 0.89
C GLU A 192 -4.97 -6.09 1.22
N THR A 193 -5.42 -5.74 2.41
CA THR A 193 -6.78 -6.00 2.92
C THR A 193 -7.21 -4.83 3.79
N SER A 194 -8.52 -4.59 3.90
CA SER A 194 -9.07 -3.59 4.82
C SER A 194 -10.08 -4.24 5.77
N PRO A 195 -10.11 -3.89 7.07
CA PRO A 195 -11.21 -4.28 7.96
C PRO A 195 -12.51 -3.57 7.63
N LEU A 196 -12.51 -2.52 6.82
CA LEU A 196 -13.70 -1.74 6.46
C LEU A 196 -14.48 -2.37 5.30
N GLU A 197 -13.81 -3.20 4.48
CA GLU A 197 -14.39 -3.81 3.29
C GLU A 197 -13.92 -5.25 3.08
N SER A 198 -14.65 -5.98 2.26
CA SER A 198 -14.28 -7.34 1.87
C SER A 198 -13.45 -7.29 0.60
N GLY A 199 -12.41 -8.09 0.55
CA GLY A 199 -11.57 -8.23 -0.64
C GLY A 199 -10.09 -8.31 -0.30
N LYS A 200 -9.30 -8.57 -1.34
CA LYS A 200 -7.84 -8.61 -1.28
C LYS A 200 -7.32 -8.03 -2.58
N ALA A 201 -6.37 -7.11 -2.47
CA ALA A 201 -5.59 -6.61 -3.59
C ALA A 201 -4.17 -7.17 -3.52
N GLN A 202 -3.54 -7.37 -4.66
CA GLN A 202 -2.13 -7.78 -4.71
C GLN A 202 -1.34 -6.73 -5.47
N LYS A 203 -0.27 -6.26 -4.83
CA LYS A 203 0.68 -5.32 -5.42
C LYS A 203 2.07 -5.94 -5.52
N ILE A 204 2.77 -5.62 -6.60
CA ILE A 204 4.16 -6.05 -6.81
C ILE A 204 5.03 -4.81 -7.00
N TYR A 205 6.10 -4.74 -6.21
CA TYR A 205 7.06 -3.65 -6.25
C TYR A 205 8.43 -4.17 -6.68
N ALA A 206 9.05 -3.50 -7.65
CA ALA A 206 10.39 -3.85 -8.10
C ALA A 206 11.47 -3.04 -7.36
N PRO A 207 12.61 -3.66 -7.00
CA PRO A 207 13.69 -2.96 -6.31
C PRO A 207 14.27 -1.83 -7.17
N GLY A 208 14.43 -0.64 -6.58
CA GLY A 208 14.94 0.55 -7.24
C GLY A 208 14.01 1.18 -8.30
N VAL A 209 12.76 0.71 -8.36
CA VAL A 209 11.73 1.23 -9.28
C VAL A 209 10.48 1.65 -8.52
N GLY A 210 9.84 0.77 -7.77
CA GLY A 210 8.56 1.01 -7.11
C GLY A 210 7.48 0.06 -7.61
N LEU A 211 6.23 0.52 -7.62
CA LEU A 211 5.07 -0.27 -8.02
C LEU A 211 5.15 -0.67 -9.51
N VAL A 212 5.13 -1.96 -9.78
CA VAL A 212 5.18 -2.52 -11.15
C VAL A 212 3.93 -3.32 -11.52
N GLN A 213 3.10 -3.63 -10.53
CA GLN A 213 1.76 -4.20 -10.73
C GLN A 213 0.84 -3.79 -9.60
N ASP A 214 -0.39 -3.40 -9.94
CA ASP A 214 -1.51 -3.17 -9.04
C ASP A 214 -2.75 -3.87 -9.61
N GLY A 215 -3.13 -4.99 -9.00
CA GLY A 215 -4.20 -5.83 -9.55
C GLY A 215 -3.96 -6.20 -11.01
N ALA A 216 -4.82 -5.70 -11.89
CA ALA A 216 -4.75 -5.91 -13.35
C ALA A 216 -3.85 -4.89 -14.08
N LEU A 217 -3.41 -3.84 -13.40
CA LEU A 217 -2.56 -2.81 -13.99
C LEU A 217 -1.09 -3.22 -13.91
N VAL A 218 -0.34 -3.02 -14.99
CA VAL A 218 1.09 -3.31 -15.04
C VAL A 218 1.88 -2.09 -15.54
N LEU A 219 3.12 -1.96 -15.09
CA LEU A 219 3.98 -0.84 -15.43
C LEU A 219 4.27 -0.78 -16.93
N THR A 220 3.97 0.37 -17.54
CA THR A 220 4.20 0.66 -18.97
C THR A 220 5.23 1.76 -19.19
N GLY A 221 5.45 2.64 -18.19
CA GLY A 221 6.40 3.75 -18.32
C GLY A 221 7.02 4.17 -16.99
N ILE A 222 8.26 4.67 -17.08
CA ILE A 222 9.01 5.27 -15.96
C ILE A 222 9.58 6.59 -16.45
N VAL A 223 9.26 7.69 -15.75
CA VAL A 223 9.92 8.99 -15.93
C VAL A 223 10.84 9.19 -14.73
N LYS A 224 12.11 9.41 -14.99
CA LYS A 224 13.10 9.71 -13.94
C LYS A 224 13.23 11.22 -13.80
N SER A 225 13.36 11.69 -12.56
CA SER A 225 13.79 13.08 -12.31
C SER A 225 15.12 13.37 -12.99
N LYS A 226 15.25 14.55 -13.58
CA LYS A 226 16.52 15.02 -14.18
C LYS A 226 17.51 15.42 -13.09
#